data_35c8d4e45101aa7b6858d2ed842aa2dd
#
_entry.id   35c8d4e45101aa7b6858d2ed842aa2dd
#
_cell.length_a   1.000
_cell.length_b   1.000
_cell.length_c   1.000
_cell.angle_alpha   90.00
_cell.angle_beta   90.00
_cell.angle_gamma   90.00
#
_symmetry.space_group_name_H-M   'P 1'
#
loop_
_entity.id
_entity.type
_entity.pdbx_description
1 polymer ?
#
loop_
_entity_poly.entity_id
_entity_poly.type
_entity_poly.pdbx_seq_one_letter_code
_entity_poly.pdbx_strand_id
1 'polypeptide(L)'
;MEQRNFTVAENTKLAAGTYRMVLTGDTSAITRPGQFVDIRLEGRFLRRPISVCSWTADSLTLIYKTVGAGTEQMSAMAPGTVLDVLTGLGNGFDVTKAGARPLLVGGGAGAAPLYGLAQKLAEAGCR
;
A
#
# COMPACT_ATOMS: atom_id res chain seq x y z
N MET A 1 -10.34 -3.93 10.46
CA MET A 1 -10.71 -3.87 9.02
C MET A 1 -11.84 -2.87 8.86
N GLU A 2 -11.69 -1.92 7.98
CA GLU A 2 -12.71 -0.92 7.70
C GLU A 2 -12.83 -0.65 6.21
N GLN A 3 -14.05 -0.42 5.72
CA GLN A 3 -14.31 0.02 4.38
C GLN A 3 -14.32 1.55 4.35
N ARG A 4 -13.56 2.13 3.42
CA ARG A 4 -13.46 3.58 3.23
C ARG A 4 -13.40 3.92 1.76
N ASN A 5 -13.87 5.11 1.42
CA ASN A 5 -13.65 5.67 0.09
C ASN A 5 -12.36 6.47 0.08
N PHE A 6 -11.51 6.17 -0.88
CA PHE A 6 -10.27 6.90 -1.12
C PHE A 6 -10.30 7.53 -2.49
N THR A 7 -9.66 8.68 -2.60
CA THR A 7 -9.52 9.39 -3.88
C THR A 7 -8.11 9.25 -4.39
N VAL A 8 -7.95 8.91 -5.67
CA VAL A 8 -6.64 8.87 -6.32
C VAL A 8 -6.09 10.30 -6.42
N ALA A 9 -4.98 10.57 -5.74
CA ALA A 9 -4.26 11.83 -5.83
C ALA A 9 -3.18 11.79 -6.90
N GLU A 10 -2.47 10.67 -7.01
CA GLU A 10 -1.43 10.43 -8.01
C GLU A 10 -1.47 8.98 -8.46
N ASN A 11 -1.13 8.75 -9.72
CA ASN A 11 -0.96 7.41 -10.27
C ASN A 11 0.14 7.48 -11.31
N THR A 12 1.38 7.23 -10.91
CA THR A 12 2.58 7.51 -11.69
C THR A 12 3.32 6.25 -12.04
N LYS A 13 3.70 6.11 -13.31
CA LYS A 13 4.55 5.02 -13.78
C LYS A 13 5.98 5.22 -13.27
N LEU A 14 6.51 4.25 -12.52
CA LEU A 14 7.88 4.27 -12.01
C LEU A 14 8.85 3.54 -12.94
N ALA A 15 8.40 2.45 -13.51
CA ALA A 15 9.18 1.62 -14.43
C ALA A 15 8.20 0.83 -15.29
N ALA A 16 8.69 0.05 -16.25
CA ALA A 16 7.83 -0.79 -17.07
C ALA A 16 7.00 -1.73 -16.18
N GLY A 17 5.67 -1.62 -16.27
CA GLY A 17 4.74 -2.45 -15.50
C GLY A 17 4.68 -2.17 -14.00
N THR A 18 5.32 -1.11 -13.50
CA THR A 18 5.33 -0.74 -12.09
C THR A 18 4.83 0.68 -11.90
N TYR A 19 3.86 0.85 -11.00
CA TYR A 19 3.19 2.13 -10.75
C TYR A 19 3.17 2.46 -9.26
N ARG A 20 3.19 3.75 -8.99
CA ARG A 20 2.96 4.31 -7.64
C ARG A 20 1.62 5.03 -7.65
N MET A 21 0.74 4.65 -6.73
CA MET A 21 -0.55 5.29 -6.54
C MET A 21 -0.61 5.90 -5.14
N VAL A 22 -0.97 7.18 -5.07
CA VAL A 22 -1.23 7.85 -3.79
C VAL A 22 -2.73 8.07 -3.68
N LEU A 23 -3.30 7.59 -2.58
CA LEU A 23 -4.72 7.71 -2.26
C LEU A 23 -4.90 8.60 -1.05
N THR A 24 -5.88 9.48 -1.09
CA THR A 24 -6.25 10.32 0.05
C THR A 24 -7.54 9.83 0.68
N GLY A 25 -7.58 9.81 2.00
CA GLY A 25 -8.72 9.35 2.77
C GLY A 25 -8.35 9.03 4.22
N ASP A 26 -9.27 8.40 4.93
CA ASP A 26 -9.06 8.02 6.33
C ASP A 26 -8.22 6.74 6.42
N THR A 27 -7.00 6.86 6.92
CA THR A 27 -6.05 5.75 7.09
C THR A 27 -6.00 5.20 8.51
N SER A 28 -6.94 5.58 9.37
CA SER A 28 -6.89 5.23 10.81
C SER A 28 -6.90 3.73 11.09
N ALA A 29 -7.42 2.91 10.19
CA ALA A 29 -7.42 1.45 10.33
C ALA A 29 -6.07 0.81 9.97
N ILE A 30 -5.16 1.56 9.34
CA ILE A 30 -3.80 1.09 9.02
C ILE A 30 -2.92 1.35 10.24
N THR A 31 -2.49 0.30 10.91
CA THR A 31 -1.81 0.41 12.21
C THR A 31 -0.37 -0.07 12.18
N ARG A 32 -0.01 -0.92 11.21
CA ARG A 32 1.32 -1.52 11.15
C ARG A 32 1.83 -1.63 9.71
N PRO A 33 3.15 -1.50 9.49
CA PRO A 33 3.74 -1.85 8.20
C PRO A 33 3.51 -3.34 7.91
N GLY A 34 3.35 -3.67 6.64
CA GLY A 34 3.04 -5.04 6.20
C GLY A 34 1.56 -5.34 6.07
N GLN A 35 0.69 -4.47 6.56
CA GLN A 35 -0.74 -4.57 6.27
C GLN A 35 -1.02 -4.25 4.80
N PHE A 36 -2.18 -4.66 4.32
CA PHE A 36 -2.57 -4.44 2.93
C PHE A 36 -3.97 -3.84 2.85
N VAL A 37 -4.29 -3.36 1.66
CA VAL A 37 -5.63 -2.89 1.32
C VAL A 37 -6.20 -3.76 0.21
N ASP A 38 -7.52 -3.80 0.11
CA ASP A 38 -8.22 -4.60 -0.88
C ASP A 38 -9.13 -3.66 -1.66
N ILE A 39 -8.77 -3.40 -2.92
CA ILE A 39 -9.37 -2.36 -3.75
C ILE A 39 -10.47 -2.96 -4.62
N ARG A 40 -11.67 -2.40 -4.53
CA ARG A 40 -12.76 -2.76 -5.43
C ARG A 40 -12.55 -2.09 -6.78
N LEU A 41 -12.59 -2.88 -7.83
CA LEU A 41 -12.51 -2.39 -9.21
C LEU A 41 -13.86 -2.52 -9.89
N GLU A 42 -14.29 -1.45 -10.55
CA GLU A 42 -15.55 -1.44 -11.28
C GLU A 42 -15.55 -2.51 -12.37
N GLY A 43 -16.65 -3.25 -12.47
CA GLY A 43 -16.79 -4.34 -13.42
C GLY A 43 -16.02 -5.62 -13.08
N ARG A 44 -15.34 -5.67 -11.94
CA ARG A 44 -14.61 -6.85 -11.47
C ARG A 44 -15.27 -7.44 -10.24
N PHE A 45 -15.39 -8.76 -10.21
CA PHE A 45 -16.02 -9.46 -9.10
C PHE A 45 -15.14 -9.44 -7.83
N LEU A 46 -13.85 -9.72 -7.99
CA LEU A 46 -12.92 -9.78 -6.86
C LEU A 46 -12.18 -8.47 -6.68
N ARG A 47 -11.99 -8.07 -5.41
CA ARG A 47 -11.11 -6.97 -5.06
C ARG A 47 -9.65 -7.33 -5.35
N ARG A 48 -8.78 -6.33 -5.40
CA ARG A 48 -7.34 -6.52 -5.62
C ARG A 48 -6.56 -6.16 -4.36
N PRO A 49 -5.88 -7.14 -3.73
CA PRO A 49 -5.06 -6.89 -2.55
C PRO A 49 -3.72 -6.26 -2.95
N ILE A 50 -3.39 -5.15 -2.31
CA ILE A 50 -2.12 -4.45 -2.53
C ILE A 50 -1.53 -4.12 -1.15
N SER A 51 -0.27 -4.46 -0.94
CA SER A 51 0.44 -4.11 0.28
C SER A 51 0.66 -2.60 0.37
N VAL A 52 0.52 -2.05 1.57
CA VAL A 52 0.76 -0.64 1.83
C VAL A 52 2.26 -0.38 1.83
N CYS A 53 2.71 0.57 1.00
CA CYS A 53 4.11 1.01 0.99
C CYS A 53 4.37 1.95 2.17
N SER A 54 3.57 3.00 2.29
CA SER A 54 3.64 3.97 3.39
C SER A 54 2.28 4.66 3.55
N TRP A 55 2.09 5.32 4.68
CA TRP A 55 0.88 6.08 4.92
C TRP A 55 1.13 7.24 5.87
N THR A 56 0.26 8.24 5.79
CA THR A 56 0.15 9.35 6.74
C THR A 56 -1.27 9.34 7.32
N ALA A 57 -1.63 10.35 8.13
CA ALA A 57 -2.97 10.44 8.73
C ALA A 57 -4.10 10.50 7.68
N ASP A 58 -3.83 11.03 6.50
CA ASP A 58 -4.83 11.30 5.47
C ASP A 58 -4.46 10.79 4.07
N SER A 59 -3.35 10.05 3.93
CA SER A 59 -2.94 9.51 2.65
C SER A 59 -2.26 8.16 2.79
N LEU A 60 -2.30 7.39 1.71
CA LEU A 60 -1.62 6.11 1.65
C LEU A 60 -0.97 5.94 0.28
N THR A 61 0.21 5.35 0.25
CA THR A 61 0.98 5.11 -0.96
C THR A 61 1.05 3.61 -1.23
N LEU A 62 0.70 3.25 -2.46
CA LEU A 62 0.78 1.88 -2.97
C LEU A 62 1.78 1.83 -4.12
N ILE A 63 2.55 0.75 -4.19
CA ILE A 63 3.35 0.43 -5.36
C ILE A 63 2.92 -0.94 -5.84
N TYR A 64 2.52 -1.03 -7.08
CA TYR A 64 1.96 -2.26 -7.63
C TYR A 64 2.47 -2.52 -9.04
N LYS A 65 2.40 -3.79 -9.44
CA LYS A 65 2.75 -4.23 -10.79
C LYS A 65 1.49 -4.56 -11.59
N THR A 66 1.53 -4.25 -12.88
CA THR A 66 0.46 -4.61 -13.81
C THR A 66 0.63 -6.08 -14.21
N VAL A 67 0.13 -6.98 -13.36
CA VAL A 67 0.26 -8.42 -13.54
C VAL A 67 -0.99 -9.08 -14.12
N GLY A 68 -2.05 -8.32 -14.33
CA GLY A 68 -3.32 -8.82 -14.88
C GLY A 68 -4.28 -7.69 -15.18
N ALA A 69 -5.46 -8.02 -15.68
CA ALA A 69 -6.46 -7.05 -16.13
C ALA A 69 -6.87 -6.06 -15.03
N GLY A 70 -6.96 -6.51 -13.77
CA GLY A 70 -7.33 -5.64 -12.65
C GLY A 70 -6.28 -4.55 -12.39
N THR A 71 -5.02 -4.93 -12.30
CA THR A 71 -3.93 -3.96 -12.07
C THR A 71 -3.69 -3.07 -13.28
N GLU A 72 -3.93 -3.56 -14.48
CA GLU A 72 -3.91 -2.72 -15.69
C GLU A 72 -5.04 -1.67 -15.65
N GLN A 73 -6.24 -2.05 -15.19
CA GLN A 73 -7.33 -1.12 -14.98
C GLN A 73 -6.94 -0.02 -13.98
N MET A 74 -6.26 -0.40 -12.88
CA MET A 74 -5.75 0.56 -11.91
C MET A 74 -4.75 1.53 -12.54
N SER A 75 -3.87 1.06 -13.42
CA SER A 75 -2.84 1.90 -14.05
C SER A 75 -3.41 3.00 -14.93
N ALA A 76 -4.64 2.84 -15.40
CA ALA A 76 -5.33 3.82 -16.24
C ALA A 76 -6.14 4.85 -15.45
N MET A 77 -6.23 4.73 -14.13
CA MET A 77 -7.02 5.64 -13.31
C MET A 77 -6.38 7.02 -13.21
N ALA A 78 -7.19 8.05 -13.45
CA ALA A 78 -6.77 9.45 -13.33
C ALA A 78 -6.92 9.96 -11.88
N PRO A 79 -6.17 11.01 -11.50
CA PRO A 79 -6.42 11.72 -10.24
C PRO A 79 -7.89 12.16 -10.15
N GLY A 80 -8.47 12.06 -8.96
CA GLY A 80 -9.87 12.34 -8.72
C GLY A 80 -10.78 11.11 -8.75
N THR A 81 -10.28 9.96 -9.22
CA THR A 81 -11.03 8.70 -9.19
C THR A 81 -11.27 8.29 -7.73
N VAL A 82 -12.52 7.95 -7.40
CA VAL A 82 -12.88 7.48 -6.06
C VAL A 82 -12.94 5.96 -6.05
N LEU A 83 -12.27 5.35 -5.10
CA LEU A 83 -12.18 3.90 -4.94
C LEU A 83 -12.78 3.46 -3.61
N ASP A 84 -13.50 2.35 -3.64
CA ASP A 84 -13.96 1.63 -2.45
C ASP A 84 -12.84 0.69 -2.01
N VAL A 85 -12.31 0.90 -0.81
CA VAL A 85 -11.13 0.22 -0.30
C VAL A 85 -11.40 -0.35 1.07
N LEU A 86 -11.08 -1.64 1.26
CA LEU A 86 -10.99 -2.24 2.59
C LEU A 86 -9.59 -2.00 3.13
N THR A 87 -9.49 -1.41 4.32
CA THR A 87 -8.21 -1.07 4.96
C THR A 87 -8.01 -1.86 6.26
N GLY A 88 -6.77 -1.85 6.76
CA GLY A 88 -6.45 -2.52 8.00
C GLY A 88 -6.48 -4.03 7.91
N LEU A 89 -6.13 -4.59 6.75
CA LEU A 89 -6.10 -6.02 6.52
C LEU A 89 -4.71 -6.59 6.83
N GLY A 90 -4.69 -7.81 7.35
CA GLY A 90 -3.45 -8.48 7.74
C GLY A 90 -2.95 -8.03 9.10
N ASN A 91 -2.01 -8.81 9.64
CA ASN A 91 -1.46 -8.57 10.98
C ASN A 91 -0.30 -7.57 10.97
N GLY A 92 0.33 -7.37 9.83
CA GLY A 92 1.51 -6.53 9.70
C GLY A 92 2.76 -7.14 10.34
N PHE A 93 3.86 -6.38 10.28
CA PHE A 93 5.11 -6.77 10.93
C PHE A 93 5.10 -6.37 12.40
N ASP A 94 5.65 -7.23 13.24
CA ASP A 94 5.85 -6.92 14.66
C ASP A 94 7.22 -6.28 14.85
N VAL A 95 7.25 -4.94 14.93
CA VAL A 95 8.49 -4.18 15.07
C VAL A 95 9.19 -4.41 16.41
N THR A 96 8.48 -4.92 17.42
CA THR A 96 9.08 -5.21 18.73
C THR A 96 10.08 -6.37 18.68
N LYS A 97 10.00 -7.18 17.64
CA LYS A 97 10.89 -8.36 17.47
C LYS A 97 12.12 -8.07 16.62
N ALA A 98 12.32 -6.82 16.20
CA ALA A 98 13.35 -6.48 15.24
C ALA A 98 14.77 -6.46 15.82
N GLY A 99 14.94 -6.23 17.10
CA GLY A 99 16.24 -6.00 17.71
C GLY A 99 16.82 -4.62 17.32
N ALA A 100 18.14 -4.45 17.54
CA ALA A 100 18.78 -3.15 17.31
C ALA A 100 19.19 -2.91 15.85
N ARG A 101 19.46 -3.97 15.09
CA ARG A 101 19.95 -3.89 13.70
C ARG A 101 19.24 -4.89 12.80
N PRO A 102 17.96 -4.67 12.51
CA PRO A 102 17.24 -5.60 11.64
C PRO A 102 17.75 -5.53 10.21
N LEU A 103 17.74 -6.68 9.54
CA LEU A 103 18.03 -6.78 8.11
C LEU A 103 16.72 -6.96 7.36
N LEU A 104 16.45 -6.09 6.39
CA LEU A 104 15.28 -6.17 5.52
C LEU A 104 15.72 -6.65 4.14
N VAL A 105 15.05 -7.68 3.63
CA VAL A 105 15.33 -8.24 2.30
C VAL A 105 14.04 -8.20 1.50
N GLY A 106 14.07 -7.54 0.35
CA GLY A 106 12.93 -7.44 -0.54
C GLY A 106 13.34 -7.52 -1.99
N GLY A 107 12.46 -8.10 -2.82
CA GLY A 107 12.66 -8.21 -4.25
C GLY A 107 11.36 -7.93 -4.99
N GLY A 108 11.44 -7.27 -6.14
CA GLY A 108 10.26 -6.92 -6.94
C GLY A 108 9.24 -6.11 -6.13
N ALA A 109 7.96 -6.45 -6.24
CA ALA A 109 6.88 -5.77 -5.53
C ALA A 109 6.95 -5.98 -4.00
N GLY A 110 7.64 -6.99 -3.52
CA GLY A 110 7.83 -7.25 -2.09
C GLY A 110 8.66 -6.20 -1.38
N ALA A 111 9.40 -5.37 -2.10
CA ALA A 111 10.15 -4.25 -1.53
C ALA A 111 9.23 -3.12 -1.00
N ALA A 112 8.05 -2.93 -1.59
CA ALA A 112 7.14 -1.86 -1.22
C ALA A 112 6.69 -1.90 0.26
N PRO A 113 6.20 -3.04 0.80
CA PRO A 113 5.80 -3.09 2.21
C PRO A 113 6.98 -2.94 3.17
N LEU A 114 8.20 -3.22 2.74
CA LEU A 114 9.40 -3.05 3.56
C LEU A 114 9.76 -1.58 3.76
N TYR A 115 9.34 -0.69 2.88
CA TYR A 115 9.59 0.75 3.04
C TYR A 115 8.91 1.28 4.30
N GLY A 116 7.63 0.99 4.52
CA GLY A 116 6.92 1.39 5.73
C GLY A 116 7.51 0.75 6.98
N LEU A 117 7.95 -0.51 6.88
CA LEU A 117 8.65 -1.18 7.98
C LEU A 117 9.96 -0.46 8.31
N ALA A 118 10.76 -0.11 7.29
CA ALA A 118 12.02 0.61 7.50
C ALA A 118 11.79 1.96 8.17
N GLN A 119 10.75 2.70 7.79
CA GLN A 119 10.40 3.96 8.43
C GLN A 119 10.07 3.78 9.92
N LYS A 120 9.25 2.78 10.25
CA LYS A 120 8.87 2.51 11.65
C LYS A 120 10.07 2.06 12.49
N LEU A 121 10.95 1.26 11.92
CA LEU A 121 12.17 0.83 12.61
C LEU A 121 13.13 2.00 12.84
N ALA A 122 13.27 2.90 11.88
CA ALA A 122 14.09 4.10 12.03
C ALA A 122 13.52 5.03 13.12
N GLU A 123 12.21 5.23 13.17
CA GLU A 123 11.54 6.01 14.21
C GLU A 123 11.76 5.38 15.61
N ALA A 124 11.86 4.05 15.69
CA ALA A 124 12.13 3.33 16.93
C ALA A 124 13.61 3.32 17.33
N GLY A 125 14.50 3.96 16.53
CA GLY A 125 15.93 4.04 16.81
C GLY A 125 16.78 2.90 16.29
N CYS A 126 16.23 2.03 15.44
CA CYS A 126 17.00 0.96 14.77
C CYS A 126 17.91 1.53 13.67
N ARG A 127 18.93 0.77 13.34
CA ARG A 127 19.91 1.15 12.31
C ARG A 127 19.91 0.23 11.11
#